data_bd15d80ec90f7e4ec510722bae7fc10a
#
_entry.id   bd15d80ec90f7e4ec510722bae7fc10a
#
_cell.length_a   1.000
_cell.length_b   1.000
_cell.length_c   1.000
_cell.angle_alpha   90.00
_cell.angle_beta   90.00
_cell.angle_gamma   90.00
#
_symmetry.space_group_name_H-M   'P 1'
#
loop_
_entity.id
_entity.type
_entity.pdbx_description
1 polymer ?
#
loop_
_entity_poly.entity_id
_entity_poly.type
_entity_poly.pdbx_seq_one_letter_code
_entity_poly.pdbx_strand_id
1 'polypeptide(L)'
;YKRQQFVCANKREMDMAYHVKFDMLCKLLPLYYPTWLMDFINDDKTWFNFNLNYEQLMQLMDMGYLKEIAPSRIAHVLPWITRIRNKEPKGNDTFNSELLLKRDITLKEHIWTIFEYESSIGYQDNCAKEAYKKGVTARDESISAALYRFSLDGHLDRERLLKATLATFHRSFKKDMAGWFAGFFETLQPTTGELLSLQEEMMQIFTSSYTKPVNVMLQQLKNIASEEGFRYQEFIERATTLFFSSPKNSLLTIYALFEKIVAQHPEMKEPCCITLCQLFLKKDESLQKKAANFISKYGDVSSSNLQETLQSYQPEMFQSVHAILSSFKPQPTEEPHEPDASVGETVHICREDNPIPFPANKEDFLFQLSRLFDMEESWEIETTIAAIIAFHPQLDKEDLNRMEPVFQRAATIVANSWEPYEDLLATFLLEYQRLWAQKDTSNTGFLRNMFTRLEERLKGIDENRGAYDERSFKRLADWKPGYSNATCFTPIKHLWLNVIRKICLLYTSPSPRDC
;
A
#
# COMPACT_ATOMS: atom_id res chain seq x y z
N TYR A 1 16.31 -40.28 16.53
CA TYR A 1 15.96 -39.64 15.24
C TYR A 1 16.05 -38.11 15.31
N LYS A 2 15.33 -37.43 16.23
CA LYS A 2 15.39 -35.94 16.37
C LYS A 2 16.79 -35.45 16.76
N ARG A 3 17.53 -36.17 17.59
CA ARG A 3 18.92 -35.86 17.93
C ARG A 3 19.85 -36.00 16.73
N GLN A 4 19.65 -37.02 15.91
CA GLN A 4 20.43 -37.21 14.68
C GLN A 4 20.13 -36.11 13.66
N GLN A 5 18.86 -35.69 13.52
CA GLN A 5 18.48 -34.58 12.65
C GLN A 5 19.19 -33.28 13.06
N PHE A 6 19.21 -32.98 14.38
CA PHE A 6 19.89 -31.78 14.88
C PHE A 6 21.40 -31.79 14.64
N VAL A 7 22.06 -32.95 14.82
CA VAL A 7 23.52 -33.08 14.67
C VAL A 7 23.98 -33.14 13.22
N CYS A 8 23.21 -33.82 12.36
CA CYS A 8 23.61 -34.11 10.99
C CYS A 8 22.95 -33.22 9.94
N ALA A 9 21.97 -32.37 10.34
CA ALA A 9 21.21 -31.58 9.41
C ALA A 9 22.01 -30.42 8.83
N ASN A 10 21.97 -30.28 7.53
CA ASN A 10 22.23 -29.02 6.86
C ASN A 10 20.97 -28.12 6.95
N LYS A 11 21.12 -26.83 6.60
CA LYS A 11 20.04 -25.84 6.64
C LYS A 11 18.72 -26.35 5.98
N ARG A 12 18.83 -27.14 4.91
CA ARG A 12 17.71 -27.66 4.12
C ARG A 12 16.97 -28.83 4.82
N GLU A 13 17.69 -29.64 5.58
CA GLU A 13 17.10 -30.75 6.34
C GLU A 13 16.44 -30.27 7.63
N MET A 14 16.89 -29.11 8.17
CA MET A 14 16.27 -28.49 9.34
C MET A 14 14.92 -27.84 9.06
N ASP A 15 14.65 -27.43 7.83
CA ASP A 15 13.30 -27.02 7.42
C ASP A 15 12.28 -28.14 7.67
N MET A 16 12.72 -29.39 7.73
CA MET A 16 11.92 -30.55 8.12
C MET A 16 11.89 -30.83 9.64
N ALA A 17 12.81 -30.23 10.41
CA ALA A 17 12.89 -30.40 11.87
C ALA A 17 11.95 -29.46 12.64
N TYR A 18 10.85 -29.07 12.05
CA TYR A 18 9.74 -28.21 12.54
C TYR A 18 9.29 -28.48 13.99
N HIS A 19 9.71 -29.57 14.59
CA HIS A 19 9.22 -30.03 15.88
C HIS A 19 10.27 -30.06 17.00
N VAL A 20 11.43 -29.40 16.84
CA VAL A 20 12.38 -29.30 17.96
C VAL A 20 11.80 -28.29 18.95
N LYS A 21 11.28 -28.79 20.05
CA LYS A 21 10.81 -27.94 21.16
C LYS A 21 11.98 -27.20 21.77
N PHE A 22 11.77 -25.98 22.26
CA PHE A 22 12.79 -25.15 22.89
C PHE A 22 13.56 -25.86 24.00
N ASP A 23 12.86 -26.59 24.89
CA ASP A 23 13.47 -27.37 25.96
C ASP A 23 14.45 -28.45 25.44
N MET A 24 14.13 -29.04 24.28
CA MET A 24 15.02 -29.99 23.64
C MET A 24 16.22 -29.31 23.01
N LEU A 25 16.02 -28.14 22.39
CA LEU A 25 17.11 -27.32 21.86
C LEU A 25 18.10 -26.97 22.97
N CYS A 26 17.63 -26.47 24.11
CA CYS A 26 18.47 -26.16 25.26
C CYS A 26 19.25 -27.36 25.84
N LYS A 27 18.73 -28.59 25.71
CA LYS A 27 19.44 -29.80 26.11
C LYS A 27 20.47 -30.27 25.07
N LEU A 28 20.30 -29.94 23.81
CA LEU A 28 21.20 -30.37 22.73
C LEU A 28 22.37 -29.40 22.54
N LEU A 29 22.15 -28.10 22.70
CA LEU A 29 23.19 -27.08 22.49
C LEU A 29 24.45 -27.28 23.32
N PRO A 30 24.42 -27.67 24.62
CA PRO A 30 25.62 -27.96 25.39
C PRO A 30 26.41 -29.16 24.86
N LEU A 31 25.74 -30.07 24.13
CA LEU A 31 26.36 -31.29 23.59
C LEU A 31 26.94 -31.06 22.19
N TYR A 32 26.33 -30.19 21.43
CA TYR A 32 26.71 -29.87 20.08
C TYR A 32 26.12 -28.54 19.65
N TYR A 33 26.99 -27.61 19.21
CA TYR A 33 26.60 -26.32 18.66
C TYR A 33 26.84 -26.32 17.14
N PRO A 34 25.76 -26.38 16.33
CA PRO A 34 25.90 -26.37 14.87
C PRO A 34 26.36 -25.01 14.35
N THR A 35 27.31 -25.00 13.43
CA THR A 35 27.83 -23.74 12.82
C THR A 35 26.77 -22.95 12.08
N TRP A 36 25.73 -23.60 11.57
CA TRP A 36 24.62 -23.00 10.84
C TRP A 36 23.52 -22.41 11.74
N LEU A 37 23.56 -22.63 13.06
CA LEU A 37 22.43 -22.30 13.97
C LEU A 37 22.11 -20.81 14.00
N MET A 38 23.13 -19.96 14.07
CA MET A 38 22.94 -18.51 14.14
C MET A 38 22.33 -17.97 12.83
N ASP A 39 22.87 -18.41 11.68
CA ASP A 39 22.34 -18.02 10.37
C ASP A 39 20.90 -18.51 10.18
N PHE A 40 20.61 -19.73 10.64
CA PHE A 40 19.26 -20.29 10.56
C PHE A 40 18.25 -19.53 11.41
N ILE A 41 18.60 -19.16 12.64
CA ILE A 41 17.72 -18.38 13.53
C ILE A 41 17.50 -16.97 12.98
N ASN A 42 18.50 -16.38 12.36
CA ASN A 42 18.46 -15.03 11.82
C ASN A 42 17.92 -14.94 10.37
N ASP A 43 17.65 -16.06 9.72
CA ASP A 43 17.07 -16.09 8.38
C ASP A 43 15.59 -15.68 8.45
N ASP A 44 15.26 -14.49 7.96
CA ASP A 44 13.91 -13.95 7.93
C ASP A 44 13.01 -14.57 6.85
N LYS A 45 13.59 -15.33 5.90
CA LYS A 45 12.85 -16.04 4.85
C LYS A 45 12.28 -17.38 5.30
N THR A 46 12.76 -17.93 6.42
CA THR A 46 12.27 -19.19 6.97
C THR A 46 11.29 -18.93 8.10
N TRP A 47 10.00 -19.12 7.85
CA TRP A 47 8.90 -18.99 8.83
C TRP A 47 9.03 -19.95 10.03
N PHE A 48 9.98 -20.89 9.97
CA PHE A 48 10.03 -22.05 10.87
C PHE A 48 11.30 -22.15 11.70
N ASN A 49 12.03 -21.07 11.93
CA ASN A 49 13.27 -21.00 12.71
C ASN A 49 13.07 -21.51 14.15
N PHE A 50 12.81 -22.82 14.32
CA PHE A 50 12.40 -23.48 15.55
C PHE A 50 11.11 -22.89 16.19
N ASN A 51 10.41 -21.99 15.52
CA ASN A 51 9.25 -21.26 16.03
C ASN A 51 9.53 -20.59 17.39
N LEU A 52 10.76 -20.05 17.55
CA LEU A 52 11.20 -19.40 18.77
C LEU A 52 10.48 -18.04 18.91
N ASN A 53 9.92 -17.82 20.09
CA ASN A 53 9.41 -16.51 20.47
C ASN A 53 10.53 -15.58 20.97
N TYR A 54 10.18 -14.32 21.19
CA TYR A 54 11.14 -13.30 21.63
C TYR A 54 11.89 -13.69 22.91
N GLU A 55 11.18 -14.17 23.94
CA GLU A 55 11.81 -14.53 25.23
C GLU A 55 12.76 -15.73 25.08
N GLN A 56 12.43 -16.69 24.23
CA GLN A 56 13.30 -17.83 23.95
C GLN A 56 14.57 -17.43 23.21
N LEU A 57 14.47 -16.49 22.29
CA LEU A 57 15.65 -15.91 21.62
C LEU A 57 16.56 -15.19 22.62
N MET A 58 15.95 -14.39 23.50
CA MET A 58 16.71 -13.70 24.55
C MET A 58 17.37 -14.68 25.54
N GLN A 59 16.69 -15.78 25.89
CA GLN A 59 17.29 -16.82 26.72
C GLN A 59 18.50 -17.48 26.06
N LEU A 60 18.46 -17.74 24.74
CA LEU A 60 19.61 -18.28 24.01
C LEU A 60 20.78 -17.27 23.98
N MET A 61 20.50 -15.96 23.94
CA MET A 61 21.53 -14.94 24.09
C MET A 61 22.12 -14.93 25.51
N ASP A 62 21.27 -14.94 26.54
CA ASP A 62 21.69 -14.98 27.94
C ASP A 62 22.57 -16.21 28.25
N MET A 63 22.27 -17.35 27.60
CA MET A 63 23.03 -18.58 27.69
C MET A 63 24.32 -18.59 26.83
N GLY A 64 24.55 -17.53 26.03
CA GLY A 64 25.72 -17.40 25.16
C GLY A 64 25.67 -18.23 23.86
N TYR A 65 24.52 -18.83 23.53
CA TYR A 65 24.35 -19.59 22.29
C TYR A 65 24.05 -18.72 21.06
N LEU A 66 23.54 -17.51 21.27
CA LEU A 66 23.42 -16.50 20.23
C LEU A 66 24.27 -15.29 20.59
N LYS A 67 25.07 -14.81 19.65
CA LYS A 67 25.86 -13.57 19.81
C LYS A 67 25.04 -12.34 19.45
N GLU A 68 24.17 -12.50 18.46
CA GLU A 68 23.30 -11.43 17.96
C GLU A 68 22.01 -12.01 17.38
N ILE A 69 20.97 -11.21 17.36
CA ILE A 69 19.70 -11.52 16.68
C ILE A 69 19.49 -10.43 15.63
N ALA A 70 19.22 -10.84 14.40
CA ALA A 70 18.94 -9.90 13.32
C ALA A 70 17.77 -8.99 13.67
N PRO A 71 17.88 -7.66 13.42
CA PRO A 71 16.82 -6.71 13.74
C PRO A 71 15.47 -7.05 13.07
N SER A 72 15.49 -7.56 11.84
CA SER A 72 14.29 -8.05 11.15
C SER A 72 13.63 -9.22 11.90
N ARG A 73 14.44 -10.12 12.46
CA ARG A 73 13.94 -11.24 13.28
C ARG A 73 13.31 -10.75 14.58
N ILE A 74 13.92 -9.76 15.23
CA ILE A 74 13.34 -9.11 16.42
C ILE A 74 12.00 -8.47 16.07
N ALA A 75 11.93 -7.67 15.00
CA ALA A 75 10.70 -7.05 14.54
C ALA A 75 9.58 -8.06 14.28
N HIS A 76 9.93 -9.24 13.78
CA HIS A 76 8.97 -10.31 13.50
C HIS A 76 8.39 -10.94 14.77
N VAL A 77 9.21 -11.22 15.79
CA VAL A 77 8.79 -11.95 16.99
C VAL A 77 8.29 -11.05 18.13
N LEU A 78 8.78 -9.81 18.19
CA LEU A 78 8.47 -8.88 19.27
C LEU A 78 6.98 -8.57 19.44
N PRO A 79 6.18 -8.38 18.36
CA PRO A 79 4.75 -8.13 18.51
C PRO A 79 3.96 -9.25 19.20
N TRP A 80 4.53 -10.44 19.27
CA TRP A 80 3.89 -11.60 19.90
C TRP A 80 4.16 -11.72 21.41
N ILE A 81 5.08 -10.92 21.97
CA ILE A 81 5.47 -11.02 23.38
C ILE A 81 4.31 -10.75 24.33
N THR A 82 3.41 -9.86 23.96
CA THR A 82 2.27 -9.46 24.81
C THR A 82 1.18 -10.52 24.88
N ARG A 83 1.17 -11.49 23.94
CA ARG A 83 0.11 -12.50 23.80
C ARG A 83 0.40 -13.73 24.66
N ILE A 84 -0.48 -14.00 25.58
CA ILE A 84 -0.45 -15.20 26.43
C ILE A 84 -1.49 -16.20 25.88
N ARG A 85 -1.00 -17.25 25.25
CA ARG A 85 -1.87 -18.29 24.65
C ARG A 85 -2.55 -19.09 25.73
N ASN A 86 -3.85 -19.25 25.64
CA ASN A 86 -4.58 -20.18 26.47
C ASN A 86 -4.31 -21.61 25.98
N LYS A 87 -4.03 -22.52 26.93
CA LYS A 87 -3.82 -23.95 26.63
C LYS A 87 -5.12 -24.73 26.50
N GLU A 88 -6.23 -24.18 26.97
CA GLU A 88 -7.55 -24.80 26.87
C GLU A 88 -8.09 -24.70 25.43
N PRO A 89 -8.69 -25.79 24.89
CA PRO A 89 -9.10 -25.83 23.47
C PRO A 89 -10.14 -24.79 23.04
N LYS A 90 -10.85 -24.18 23.99
CA LYS A 90 -11.85 -23.09 23.74
C LYS A 90 -11.56 -21.82 24.52
N GLY A 91 -10.39 -21.73 25.14
CA GLY A 91 -10.01 -20.54 25.90
C GLY A 91 -9.54 -19.40 25.00
N ASN A 92 -9.91 -18.19 25.35
CA ASN A 92 -9.41 -17.01 24.66
C ASN A 92 -7.96 -16.72 25.11
N ASP A 93 -7.12 -16.31 24.16
CA ASP A 93 -5.81 -15.76 24.48
C ASP A 93 -5.97 -14.48 25.28
N THR A 94 -5.10 -14.25 26.27
CA THR A 94 -5.02 -13.02 27.04
C THR A 94 -3.81 -12.21 26.59
N PHE A 95 -3.77 -10.93 26.94
CA PHE A 95 -2.70 -10.02 26.57
C PHE A 95 -2.18 -9.29 27.81
N ASN A 96 -0.87 -9.09 27.86
CA ASN A 96 -0.20 -8.33 28.91
C ASN A 96 0.97 -7.53 28.31
N SER A 97 0.78 -6.26 28.17
CA SER A 97 1.78 -5.35 27.59
C SER A 97 2.96 -5.05 28.53
N GLU A 98 2.82 -5.30 29.85
CA GLU A 98 3.92 -5.16 30.82
C GLU A 98 5.09 -6.12 30.54
N LEU A 99 4.84 -7.17 29.74
CA LEU A 99 5.91 -8.06 29.29
C LEU A 99 6.97 -7.35 28.44
N LEU A 100 6.64 -6.21 27.82
CA LEU A 100 7.59 -5.36 27.12
C LEU A 100 8.59 -4.67 28.08
N LEU A 101 8.22 -4.50 29.36
CA LEU A 101 9.08 -3.91 30.40
C LEU A 101 10.00 -4.92 31.07
N LYS A 102 9.82 -6.21 30.81
CA LYS A 102 10.53 -7.31 31.49
C LYS A 102 12.05 -7.22 31.32
N ARG A 103 12.50 -6.69 30.19
CA ARG A 103 13.92 -6.53 29.84
C ARG A 103 14.17 -5.11 29.38
N ASP A 104 15.12 -4.43 29.97
CA ASP A 104 15.50 -3.05 29.62
C ASP A 104 15.79 -2.88 28.12
N ILE A 105 16.50 -3.84 27.53
CA ILE A 105 16.87 -3.82 26.10
C ILE A 105 15.65 -3.80 25.18
N THR A 106 14.51 -4.36 25.62
CA THR A 106 13.29 -4.41 24.83
C THR A 106 12.82 -3.02 24.42
N LEU A 107 12.70 -2.09 25.35
CA LEU A 107 12.26 -0.73 25.06
C LEU A 107 13.40 0.19 24.61
N LYS A 108 14.64 -0.05 25.09
CA LYS A 108 15.80 0.78 24.70
C LYS A 108 16.19 0.58 23.24
N GLU A 109 16.17 -0.66 22.75
CA GLU A 109 16.71 -1.01 21.44
C GLU A 109 15.70 -1.78 20.58
N HIS A 110 15.16 -2.90 21.05
CA HIS A 110 14.43 -3.86 20.24
C HIS A 110 13.10 -3.33 19.72
N ILE A 111 12.39 -2.49 20.47
CA ILE A 111 11.11 -1.93 20.05
C ILE A 111 11.23 -1.08 18.77
N TRP A 112 12.39 -0.46 18.56
CA TRP A 112 12.60 0.40 17.39
C TRP A 112 12.69 -0.38 16.09
N THR A 113 12.96 -1.67 16.16
CA THR A 113 13.01 -2.53 14.97
C THR A 113 11.66 -2.64 14.26
N ILE A 114 10.54 -2.51 14.99
CA ILE A 114 9.19 -2.52 14.37
C ILE A 114 8.94 -1.31 13.46
N PHE A 115 9.67 -0.21 13.65
CA PHE A 115 9.60 0.97 12.80
C PHE A 115 10.52 0.87 11.58
N GLU A 116 11.37 -0.15 11.52
CA GLU A 116 12.38 -0.33 10.48
C GLU A 116 12.12 -1.53 9.58
N TYR A 117 11.46 -2.56 10.09
CA TYR A 117 11.24 -3.82 9.39
C TYR A 117 9.77 -4.20 9.39
N GLU A 118 9.33 -4.88 8.31
CA GLU A 118 7.97 -5.44 8.26
C GLU A 118 7.71 -6.44 9.38
N SER A 119 6.52 -6.37 9.95
CA SER A 119 6.12 -7.22 11.07
C SER A 119 4.62 -7.47 11.07
N SER A 120 4.18 -8.41 11.92
CA SER A 120 2.77 -8.68 12.16
C SER A 120 2.13 -7.78 13.23
N ILE A 121 2.72 -6.60 13.51
CA ILE A 121 2.29 -5.74 14.61
C ILE A 121 0.82 -5.35 14.51
N GLY A 122 0.33 -4.98 13.32
CA GLY A 122 -1.06 -4.60 13.13
C GLY A 122 -2.03 -5.72 13.47
N TYR A 123 -1.70 -6.96 13.10
CA TYR A 123 -2.51 -8.12 13.44
C TYR A 123 -2.55 -8.39 14.95
N GLN A 124 -1.39 -8.37 15.62
CA GLN A 124 -1.31 -8.62 17.06
C GLN A 124 -2.01 -7.52 17.87
N ASP A 125 -1.83 -6.28 17.46
CA ASP A 125 -2.47 -5.12 18.05
C ASP A 125 -4.00 -5.22 17.96
N ASN A 126 -4.52 -5.60 16.80
CA ASN A 126 -5.96 -5.82 16.62
C ASN A 126 -6.49 -6.98 17.46
N CYS A 127 -5.75 -8.08 17.59
CA CYS A 127 -6.14 -9.19 18.47
C CYS A 127 -6.28 -8.74 19.92
N ALA A 128 -5.34 -7.92 20.43
CA ALA A 128 -5.39 -7.39 21.79
C ALA A 128 -6.57 -6.42 21.98
N LYS A 129 -6.82 -5.52 21.02
CA LYS A 129 -7.98 -4.60 21.03
C LYS A 129 -9.31 -5.36 21.04
N GLU A 130 -9.42 -6.44 20.27
CA GLU A 130 -10.61 -7.27 20.25
C GLU A 130 -10.80 -8.06 21.58
N ALA A 131 -9.71 -8.51 22.21
CA ALA A 131 -9.76 -9.13 23.54
C ALA A 131 -10.27 -8.13 24.59
N TYR A 132 -9.81 -6.88 24.54
CA TYR A 132 -10.30 -5.82 25.41
C TYR A 132 -11.78 -5.51 25.17
N LYS A 133 -12.21 -5.34 23.94
CA LYS A 133 -13.62 -5.10 23.60
C LYS A 133 -14.55 -6.23 24.07
N LYS A 134 -14.04 -7.46 24.10
CA LYS A 134 -14.79 -8.64 24.60
C LYS A 134 -14.70 -8.81 26.11
N GLY A 135 -14.01 -7.92 26.84
CA GLY A 135 -13.85 -7.99 28.28
C GLY A 135 -12.90 -9.10 28.75
N VAL A 136 -12.06 -9.65 27.86
CA VAL A 136 -11.05 -10.67 28.22
C VAL A 136 -9.90 -10.05 29.01
N THR A 137 -9.56 -8.78 28.75
CA THR A 137 -8.58 -8.00 29.49
C THR A 137 -9.24 -6.80 30.14
N ALA A 138 -8.78 -6.40 31.34
CA ALA A 138 -9.35 -5.29 32.11
C ALA A 138 -9.06 -3.93 31.48
N ARG A 139 -7.99 -3.81 30.72
CA ARG A 139 -7.61 -2.61 29.96
C ARG A 139 -7.16 -3.00 28.55
N ASP A 140 -6.99 -2.00 27.70
CA ASP A 140 -6.41 -2.19 26.37
C ASP A 140 -4.90 -2.52 26.51
N GLU A 141 -4.57 -3.78 26.25
CA GLU A 141 -3.21 -4.33 26.26
C GLU A 141 -2.58 -4.38 24.87
N SER A 142 -3.16 -3.67 23.88
CA SER A 142 -2.57 -3.53 22.57
C SER A 142 -1.22 -2.82 22.63
N ILE A 143 -0.33 -3.15 21.70
CA ILE A 143 1.00 -2.55 21.63
C ILE A 143 0.89 -1.04 21.41
N SER A 144 -0.04 -0.59 20.57
CA SER A 144 -0.28 0.83 20.35
C SER A 144 -0.66 1.57 21.63
N ALA A 145 -1.58 1.03 22.44
CA ALA A 145 -1.96 1.60 23.71
C ALA A 145 -0.81 1.53 24.75
N ALA A 146 -0.04 0.45 24.75
CA ALA A 146 1.11 0.29 25.63
C ALA A 146 2.21 1.30 25.33
N LEU A 147 2.62 1.45 24.06
CA LEU A 147 3.65 2.42 23.68
C LEU A 147 3.23 3.86 23.97
N TYR A 148 1.95 4.18 23.82
CA TYR A 148 1.42 5.47 24.23
C TYR A 148 1.60 5.69 25.74
N ARG A 149 1.16 4.75 26.59
CA ARG A 149 1.37 4.82 28.05
C ARG A 149 2.85 4.96 28.42
N PHE A 150 3.69 4.10 27.84
CA PHE A 150 5.14 4.12 28.13
C PHE A 150 5.81 5.42 27.69
N SER A 151 5.28 6.12 26.69
CA SER A 151 5.77 7.44 26.32
C SER A 151 5.35 8.53 27.31
N LEU A 152 4.20 8.38 27.99
CA LEU A 152 3.76 9.30 29.03
C LEU A 152 4.46 9.04 30.37
N ASP A 153 4.73 7.76 30.67
CA ASP A 153 5.40 7.34 31.92
C ASP A 153 6.93 7.51 31.86
N GLY A 154 7.47 7.98 30.73
CA GLY A 154 8.91 8.24 30.56
C GLY A 154 9.76 6.98 30.30
N HIS A 155 9.13 5.82 30.03
CA HIS A 155 9.84 4.60 29.62
C HIS A 155 10.33 4.66 28.17
N LEU A 156 9.69 5.48 27.33
CA LEU A 156 10.04 5.73 25.93
C LEU A 156 10.19 7.23 25.69
N ASP A 157 11.19 7.59 24.90
CA ASP A 157 11.34 8.95 24.39
C ASP A 157 10.18 9.25 23.42
N ARG A 158 9.32 10.17 23.84
CA ARG A 158 8.10 10.52 23.10
C ARG A 158 8.39 11.22 21.78
N GLU A 159 9.38 12.11 21.75
CA GLU A 159 9.77 12.81 20.52
C GLU A 159 10.30 11.81 19.48
N ARG A 160 11.19 10.92 19.92
CA ARG A 160 11.70 9.84 19.08
C ARG A 160 10.56 8.94 18.57
N LEU A 161 9.57 8.63 19.41
CA LEU A 161 8.45 7.77 19.05
C LEU A 161 7.59 8.39 17.95
N LEU A 162 7.27 9.68 18.06
CA LEU A 162 6.52 10.42 17.04
C LEU A 162 7.30 10.48 15.73
N LYS A 163 8.58 10.86 15.77
CA LYS A 163 9.45 10.93 14.58
C LYS A 163 9.63 9.56 13.92
N ALA A 164 9.87 8.51 14.71
CA ALA A 164 10.00 7.16 14.19
C ALA A 164 8.70 6.71 13.49
N THR A 165 7.54 7.05 14.04
CA THR A 165 6.23 6.75 13.43
C THR A 165 6.10 7.43 12.07
N LEU A 166 6.41 8.72 11.95
CA LEU A 166 6.36 9.45 10.69
C LEU A 166 7.37 8.90 9.67
N ALA A 167 8.57 8.54 10.11
CA ALA A 167 9.61 7.97 9.24
C ALA A 167 9.19 6.65 8.58
N THR A 168 8.23 5.91 9.16
CA THR A 168 7.73 4.65 8.55
C THR A 168 7.02 4.86 7.23
N PHE A 169 6.44 6.04 6.99
CA PHE A 169 5.71 6.34 5.75
C PHE A 169 6.62 6.55 4.53
N HIS A 170 7.93 6.72 4.75
CA HIS A 170 8.94 6.75 3.68
C HIS A 170 9.53 5.37 3.41
N ARG A 171 9.08 4.33 4.14
CA ARG A 171 9.49 2.94 3.93
C ARG A 171 8.49 2.23 3.04
N SER A 172 8.94 1.25 2.29
CA SER A 172 8.09 0.43 1.41
C SER A 172 7.31 -0.64 2.20
N PHE A 173 6.67 -0.26 3.30
CA PHE A 173 5.82 -1.16 4.07
C PHE A 173 4.53 -1.45 3.33
N LYS A 174 3.96 -2.65 3.55
CA LYS A 174 2.66 -3.01 3.02
C LYS A 174 1.54 -2.09 3.53
N LYS A 175 0.48 -1.96 2.75
CA LYS A 175 -0.68 -1.09 3.03
C LYS A 175 -1.22 -1.23 4.46
N ASP A 176 -1.35 -2.47 4.95
CA ASP A 176 -1.89 -2.74 6.28
C ASP A 176 -0.97 -2.20 7.39
N MET A 177 0.33 -2.37 7.23
CA MET A 177 1.30 -1.87 8.20
C MET A 177 1.39 -0.35 8.16
N ALA A 178 1.43 0.26 6.98
CA ALA A 178 1.34 1.73 6.84
C ALA A 178 0.02 2.27 7.43
N GLY A 179 -1.09 1.56 7.20
CA GLY A 179 -2.38 1.88 7.79
C GLY A 179 -2.42 1.75 9.32
N TRP A 180 -1.69 0.80 9.89
CA TRP A 180 -1.53 0.65 11.33
C TRP A 180 -0.74 1.82 11.93
N PHE A 181 0.41 2.19 11.33
CA PHE A 181 1.20 3.35 11.79
C PHE A 181 0.43 4.66 11.72
N ALA A 182 -0.42 4.85 10.71
CA ALA A 182 -1.30 6.01 10.64
C ALA A 182 -2.26 6.07 11.84
N GLY A 183 -2.93 4.96 12.17
CA GLY A 183 -3.77 4.87 13.35
C GLY A 183 -2.99 4.94 14.67
N PHE A 184 -1.75 4.46 14.68
CA PHE A 184 -0.87 4.57 15.84
C PHE A 184 -0.48 6.03 16.11
N PHE A 185 -0.18 6.82 15.08
CA PHE A 185 0.07 8.26 15.23
C PHE A 185 -1.12 8.99 15.89
N GLU A 186 -2.35 8.63 15.51
CA GLU A 186 -3.56 9.15 16.16
C GLU A 186 -3.65 8.68 17.64
N THR A 187 -3.31 7.42 17.92
CA THR A 187 -3.31 6.87 19.29
C THR A 187 -2.32 7.58 20.20
N LEU A 188 -1.20 8.07 19.67
CA LEU A 188 -0.21 8.86 20.43
C LEU A 188 -0.76 10.22 20.87
N GLN A 189 -1.87 10.69 20.33
CA GLN A 189 -2.51 11.97 20.69
C GLN A 189 -1.49 13.11 20.76
N PRO A 190 -0.80 13.45 19.66
CA PRO A 190 0.21 14.49 19.69
C PRO A 190 -0.39 15.84 20.07
N THR A 191 0.31 16.58 20.93
CA THR A 191 -0.07 17.93 21.35
C THR A 191 0.11 18.94 20.20
N THR A 192 -0.54 20.09 20.31
CA THR A 192 -0.39 21.19 19.33
C THR A 192 1.08 21.56 19.10
N GLY A 193 1.88 21.66 20.17
CA GLY A 193 3.31 21.98 20.05
C GLY A 193 4.10 20.88 19.33
N GLU A 194 3.81 19.60 19.61
CA GLU A 194 4.42 18.46 18.90
C GLU A 194 4.04 18.48 17.41
N LEU A 195 2.78 18.73 17.09
CA LEU A 195 2.32 18.80 15.70
C LEU A 195 2.99 19.97 14.95
N LEU A 196 3.10 21.14 15.58
CA LEU A 196 3.81 22.29 14.98
C LEU A 196 5.30 22.00 14.73
N SER A 197 5.94 21.24 15.62
CA SER A 197 7.36 20.85 15.43
C SER A 197 7.54 19.81 14.32
N LEU A 198 6.52 19.00 14.02
CA LEU A 198 6.56 17.88 13.07
C LEU A 198 5.83 18.16 11.76
N GLN A 199 5.37 19.40 11.54
CA GLN A 199 4.51 19.71 10.38
C GLN A 199 5.21 19.49 9.04
N GLU A 200 6.52 19.66 8.97
CA GLU A 200 7.30 19.39 7.76
C GLU A 200 7.31 17.91 7.41
N GLU A 201 7.62 17.06 8.38
CA GLU A 201 7.61 15.61 8.23
C GLU A 201 6.20 15.10 7.87
N MET A 202 5.15 15.68 8.46
CA MET A 202 3.77 15.35 8.11
C MET A 202 3.42 15.71 6.66
N MET A 203 3.88 16.88 6.18
CA MET A 203 3.64 17.30 4.80
C MET A 203 4.45 16.49 3.78
N GLN A 204 5.61 15.94 4.14
CA GLN A 204 6.38 15.04 3.28
C GLN A 204 5.59 13.76 2.93
N ILE A 205 4.63 13.36 3.78
CA ILE A 205 3.81 12.15 3.58
C ILE A 205 2.78 12.32 2.46
N PHE A 206 2.55 13.53 1.95
CA PHE A 206 1.64 13.78 0.83
C PHE A 206 2.03 13.04 -0.46
N THR A 207 3.28 12.62 -0.58
CA THR A 207 3.77 11.78 -1.69
C THR A 207 3.51 10.28 -1.49
N SER A 208 2.92 9.88 -0.36
CA SER A 208 2.59 8.48 -0.08
C SER A 208 1.54 7.95 -1.05
N SER A 209 1.75 6.73 -1.55
CA SER A 209 0.77 6.01 -2.36
C SER A 209 -0.47 5.54 -1.56
N TYR A 210 -0.41 5.60 -0.23
CA TYR A 210 -1.49 5.13 0.62
C TYR A 210 -2.35 6.27 1.15
N THR A 211 -3.64 6.20 0.87
CA THR A 211 -4.63 7.23 1.26
C THR A 211 -4.77 7.43 2.76
N LYS A 212 -4.68 6.35 3.57
CA LYS A 212 -4.91 6.46 5.01
C LYS A 212 -3.84 7.30 5.73
N PRO A 213 -2.52 7.11 5.53
CA PRO A 213 -1.51 8.02 6.07
C PRO A 213 -1.74 9.48 5.68
N VAL A 214 -1.99 9.75 4.40
CA VAL A 214 -2.25 11.12 3.91
C VAL A 214 -3.44 11.75 4.62
N ASN A 215 -4.55 11.02 4.75
CA ASN A 215 -5.74 11.54 5.43
C ASN A 215 -5.50 11.84 6.91
N VAL A 216 -4.77 10.97 7.62
CA VAL A 216 -4.44 11.21 9.02
C VAL A 216 -3.59 12.47 9.15
N MET A 217 -2.55 12.63 8.31
CA MET A 217 -1.71 13.84 8.34
C MET A 217 -2.51 15.11 8.00
N LEU A 218 -3.38 15.06 7.00
CA LEU A 218 -4.25 16.19 6.68
C LEU A 218 -5.17 16.59 7.85
N GLN A 219 -5.70 15.62 8.59
CA GLN A 219 -6.52 15.90 9.78
C GLN A 219 -5.68 16.53 10.90
N GLN A 220 -4.48 16.02 11.15
CA GLN A 220 -3.59 16.60 12.16
C GLN A 220 -3.17 18.03 11.79
N LEU A 221 -2.80 18.28 10.54
CA LEU A 221 -2.49 19.63 10.06
C LEU A 221 -3.71 20.56 10.16
N LYS A 222 -4.92 20.05 9.90
CA LYS A 222 -6.15 20.83 10.08
C LYS A 222 -6.38 21.25 11.54
N ASN A 223 -5.93 20.46 12.51
CA ASN A 223 -6.04 20.80 13.92
C ASN A 223 -5.16 22.01 14.30
N ILE A 224 -4.00 22.14 13.65
CA ILE A 224 -3.04 23.21 13.94
C ILE A 224 -3.06 24.36 12.91
N ALA A 225 -3.90 24.30 11.89
CA ALA A 225 -3.93 25.30 10.81
C ALA A 225 -4.27 26.72 11.26
N SER A 226 -4.79 26.87 12.48
CA SER A 226 -5.13 28.16 13.09
C SER A 226 -4.11 28.62 14.13
N GLU A 227 -3.06 27.84 14.34
CA GLU A 227 -2.05 28.16 15.36
C GLU A 227 -0.94 29.05 14.81
N GLU A 228 -0.40 29.91 15.65
CA GLU A 228 0.81 30.67 15.34
C GLU A 228 1.97 29.72 15.07
N GLY A 229 2.69 29.91 13.97
CA GLY A 229 3.78 29.03 13.53
C GLY A 229 3.36 27.92 12.56
N PHE A 230 2.10 27.83 12.16
CA PHE A 230 1.72 26.94 11.05
C PHE A 230 2.35 27.41 9.73
N ARG A 231 3.00 26.48 9.02
CA ARG A 231 3.70 26.76 7.76
C ARG A 231 2.74 26.75 6.57
N TYR A 232 1.82 27.71 6.53
CA TYR A 232 0.72 27.74 5.54
C TYR A 232 1.21 27.85 4.09
N GLN A 233 2.30 28.56 3.83
CA GLN A 233 2.87 28.67 2.47
C GLN A 233 3.36 27.32 1.96
N GLU A 234 4.18 26.64 2.77
CA GLU A 234 4.67 25.29 2.45
C GLU A 234 3.52 24.28 2.30
N PHE A 235 2.49 24.39 3.13
CA PHE A 235 1.31 23.54 3.01
C PHE A 235 0.60 23.73 1.67
N ILE A 236 0.36 24.97 1.23
CA ILE A 236 -0.30 25.26 -0.05
C ILE A 236 0.52 24.70 -1.22
N GLU A 237 1.84 24.89 -1.21
CA GLU A 237 2.74 24.37 -2.24
C GLU A 237 2.69 22.83 -2.31
N ARG A 238 2.84 22.16 -1.18
CA ARG A 238 2.85 20.69 -1.12
C ARG A 238 1.49 20.06 -1.37
N ALA A 239 0.40 20.75 -1.03
CA ALA A 239 -0.97 20.27 -1.27
C ALA A 239 -1.27 20.09 -2.77
N THR A 240 -0.55 20.79 -3.66
CA THR A 240 -0.73 20.65 -5.11
C THR A 240 -0.57 19.20 -5.58
N THR A 241 0.35 18.44 -4.97
CA THR A 241 0.58 17.03 -5.33
C THR A 241 -0.63 16.15 -5.07
N LEU A 242 -1.48 16.52 -4.12
CA LEU A 242 -2.65 15.74 -3.71
C LEU A 242 -3.84 15.90 -4.67
N PHE A 243 -3.89 16.96 -5.46
CA PHE A 243 -5.03 17.19 -6.36
C PHE A 243 -5.13 16.15 -7.48
N PHE A 244 -4.01 15.55 -7.88
CA PHE A 244 -4.02 14.56 -8.95
C PHE A 244 -4.49 13.17 -8.50
N SER A 245 -4.02 12.69 -7.35
CA SER A 245 -4.15 11.29 -6.93
C SER A 245 -5.10 11.06 -5.75
N SER A 246 -5.52 12.13 -5.04
CA SER A 246 -6.26 11.94 -3.80
C SER A 246 -7.77 11.74 -4.01
N PRO A 247 -8.41 10.92 -3.16
CA PRO A 247 -9.85 10.73 -3.15
C PRO A 247 -10.58 12.01 -2.68
N LYS A 248 -11.88 12.08 -2.99
CA LYS A 248 -12.74 13.23 -2.70
C LYS A 248 -12.65 13.73 -1.25
N ASN A 249 -12.59 12.84 -0.28
CA ASN A 249 -12.55 13.22 1.14
C ASN A 249 -11.27 13.98 1.51
N SER A 250 -10.11 13.58 0.96
CA SER A 250 -8.84 14.29 1.16
C SER A 250 -8.93 15.70 0.57
N LEU A 251 -9.47 15.83 -0.64
CA LEU A 251 -9.65 17.12 -1.32
C LEU A 251 -10.59 18.05 -0.54
N LEU A 252 -11.65 17.52 0.08
CA LEU A 252 -12.53 18.29 0.96
C LEU A 252 -11.82 18.75 2.24
N THR A 253 -10.88 17.96 2.75
CA THR A 253 -10.07 18.37 3.91
C THR A 253 -9.09 19.48 3.54
N ILE A 254 -8.47 19.42 2.37
CA ILE A 254 -7.60 20.49 1.84
C ILE A 254 -8.41 21.77 1.65
N TYR A 255 -9.61 21.67 1.08
CA TYR A 255 -10.52 22.80 0.93
C TYR A 255 -10.80 23.48 2.29
N ALA A 256 -11.13 22.70 3.31
CA ALA A 256 -11.41 23.24 4.65
C ALA A 256 -10.15 23.86 5.31
N LEU A 257 -8.96 23.32 5.00
CA LEU A 257 -7.69 23.91 5.43
C LEU A 257 -7.44 25.27 4.75
N PHE A 258 -7.70 25.37 3.45
CA PHE A 258 -7.56 26.63 2.72
C PHE A 258 -8.53 27.69 3.24
N GLU A 259 -9.78 27.33 3.59
CA GLU A 259 -10.70 28.27 4.23
C GLU A 259 -10.17 28.82 5.57
N LYS A 260 -9.54 27.96 6.39
CA LYS A 260 -8.92 28.39 7.65
C LYS A 260 -7.71 29.31 7.40
N ILE A 261 -6.85 28.93 6.46
CA ILE A 261 -5.66 29.71 6.11
C ILE A 261 -6.05 31.12 5.61
N VAL A 262 -7.00 31.20 4.67
CA VAL A 262 -7.42 32.49 4.10
C VAL A 262 -8.14 33.38 5.13
N ALA A 263 -8.80 32.80 6.12
CA ALA A 263 -9.43 33.54 7.20
C ALA A 263 -8.41 34.26 8.10
N GLN A 264 -7.22 33.68 8.28
CA GLN A 264 -6.15 34.26 9.13
C GLN A 264 -5.09 35.01 8.32
N HIS A 265 -4.84 34.56 7.10
CA HIS A 265 -3.82 35.06 6.17
C HIS A 265 -4.49 35.51 4.86
N PRO A 266 -5.11 36.71 4.85
CA PRO A 266 -5.80 37.23 3.66
C PRO A 266 -4.90 37.36 2.41
N GLU A 267 -3.59 37.48 2.60
CA GLU A 267 -2.59 37.50 1.54
C GLU A 267 -2.49 36.16 0.77
N MET A 268 -2.97 35.07 1.36
CA MET A 268 -2.98 33.74 0.73
C MET A 268 -4.22 33.46 -0.12
N LYS A 269 -5.14 34.42 -0.27
CA LYS A 269 -6.36 34.27 -1.07
C LYS A 269 -6.06 33.85 -2.50
N GLU A 270 -5.18 34.58 -3.16
CA GLU A 270 -4.83 34.32 -4.56
C GLU A 270 -4.10 32.98 -4.74
N PRO A 271 -3.02 32.65 -3.99
CA PRO A 271 -2.38 31.35 -4.07
C PRO A 271 -3.35 30.17 -3.84
N CYS A 272 -4.25 30.28 -2.86
CA CYS A 272 -5.28 29.26 -2.61
C CYS A 272 -6.26 29.11 -3.79
N CYS A 273 -6.71 30.23 -4.38
CA CYS A 273 -7.61 30.22 -5.52
C CYS A 273 -6.95 29.56 -6.74
N ILE A 274 -5.71 29.91 -7.04
CA ILE A 274 -4.94 29.33 -8.14
C ILE A 274 -4.75 27.82 -7.94
N THR A 275 -4.38 27.41 -6.73
CA THR A 275 -4.19 25.98 -6.42
C THR A 275 -5.50 25.19 -6.55
N LEU A 276 -6.64 25.76 -6.11
CA LEU A 276 -7.95 25.11 -6.23
C LEU A 276 -8.47 25.00 -7.67
N CYS A 277 -7.92 25.77 -8.63
CA CYS A 277 -8.27 25.61 -10.04
C CYS A 277 -7.95 24.20 -10.56
N GLN A 278 -6.99 23.50 -9.98
CA GLN A 278 -6.68 22.11 -10.34
C GLN A 278 -7.88 21.16 -10.10
N LEU A 279 -8.84 21.51 -9.24
CA LEU A 279 -10.07 20.73 -9.04
C LEU A 279 -10.98 20.72 -10.28
N PHE A 280 -10.83 21.68 -11.20
CA PHE A 280 -11.59 21.68 -12.44
C PHE A 280 -11.20 20.54 -13.38
N LEU A 281 -10.03 19.92 -13.20
CA LEU A 281 -9.65 18.69 -13.91
C LEU A 281 -10.39 17.43 -13.40
N LYS A 282 -11.02 17.51 -12.22
CA LYS A 282 -11.78 16.38 -11.67
C LYS A 282 -13.16 16.31 -12.32
N LYS A 283 -13.55 15.15 -12.80
CA LYS A 283 -14.88 14.87 -13.34
C LYS A 283 -15.93 14.71 -12.21
N ASP A 284 -15.89 15.60 -11.22
CA ASP A 284 -16.84 15.66 -10.10
C ASP A 284 -17.37 17.08 -9.96
N GLU A 285 -18.61 17.27 -10.41
CA GLU A 285 -19.27 18.57 -10.41
C GLU A 285 -19.35 19.20 -9.00
N SER A 286 -19.51 18.38 -7.96
CA SER A 286 -19.60 18.89 -6.59
C SER A 286 -18.27 19.46 -6.08
N LEU A 287 -17.15 18.88 -6.48
CA LEU A 287 -15.80 19.40 -6.18
C LEU A 287 -15.53 20.66 -6.97
N GLN A 288 -15.85 20.67 -8.26
CA GLN A 288 -15.69 21.86 -9.10
C GLN A 288 -16.54 23.04 -8.58
N LYS A 289 -17.80 22.78 -8.19
CA LYS A 289 -18.65 23.83 -7.57
C LYS A 289 -18.07 24.38 -6.28
N LYS A 290 -17.46 23.53 -5.43
CA LYS A 290 -16.78 24.00 -4.22
C LYS A 290 -15.58 24.90 -4.54
N ALA A 291 -14.74 24.51 -5.50
CA ALA A 291 -13.64 25.33 -5.96
C ALA A 291 -14.15 26.68 -6.51
N ALA A 292 -15.17 26.66 -7.36
CA ALA A 292 -15.76 27.85 -7.94
C ALA A 292 -16.35 28.79 -6.86
N ASN A 293 -17.05 28.25 -5.87
CA ASN A 293 -17.57 29.03 -4.76
C ASN A 293 -16.47 29.67 -3.90
N PHE A 294 -15.36 28.95 -3.68
CA PHE A 294 -14.20 29.50 -2.99
C PHE A 294 -13.59 30.67 -3.79
N ILE A 295 -13.35 30.44 -5.09
CA ILE A 295 -12.79 31.45 -5.99
C ILE A 295 -13.73 32.67 -6.10
N SER A 296 -15.03 32.45 -6.23
CA SER A 296 -16.02 33.54 -6.26
C SER A 296 -16.04 34.36 -4.98
N LYS A 297 -15.77 33.72 -3.82
CA LYS A 297 -15.78 34.36 -2.49
C LYS A 297 -14.49 35.12 -2.18
N TYR A 298 -13.34 34.57 -2.56
CA TYR A 298 -12.04 35.03 -2.12
C TYR A 298 -11.12 35.53 -3.24
N GLY A 299 -11.42 35.20 -4.51
CA GLY A 299 -10.62 35.59 -5.66
C GLY A 299 -10.78 37.08 -5.99
N ASP A 300 -9.69 37.68 -6.45
CA ASP A 300 -9.72 39.03 -6.97
C ASP A 300 -9.98 39.02 -8.49
N VAL A 301 -11.10 39.58 -8.88
CA VAL A 301 -11.51 39.67 -10.31
C VAL A 301 -10.52 40.48 -11.14
N SER A 302 -9.74 41.38 -10.52
CA SER A 302 -8.72 42.19 -11.22
C SER A 302 -7.38 41.47 -11.40
N SER A 303 -7.18 40.31 -10.76
CA SER A 303 -5.93 39.54 -10.88
C SER A 303 -5.84 38.89 -12.26
N SER A 304 -4.85 39.35 -13.07
CA SER A 304 -4.54 38.76 -14.37
C SER A 304 -4.12 37.30 -14.28
N ASN A 305 -3.32 36.95 -13.26
CA ASN A 305 -2.83 35.59 -13.03
C ASN A 305 -3.97 34.62 -12.74
N LEU A 306 -4.93 35.01 -11.89
CA LEU A 306 -6.11 34.18 -11.60
C LEU A 306 -7.01 34.05 -12.84
N GLN A 307 -7.19 35.13 -13.62
CA GLN A 307 -7.99 35.09 -14.84
C GLN A 307 -7.37 34.18 -15.90
N GLU A 308 -6.06 34.28 -16.15
CA GLU A 308 -5.33 33.42 -17.09
C GLU A 308 -5.41 31.94 -16.65
N THR A 309 -5.25 31.68 -15.35
CA THR A 309 -5.38 30.33 -14.79
C THR A 309 -6.80 29.81 -15.01
N LEU A 310 -7.83 30.57 -14.70
CA LEU A 310 -9.23 30.15 -14.90
C LEU A 310 -9.55 29.89 -16.39
N GLN A 311 -9.00 30.73 -17.29
CA GLN A 311 -9.15 30.54 -18.72
C GLN A 311 -8.55 29.23 -19.20
N SER A 312 -7.38 28.83 -18.67
CA SER A 312 -6.73 27.57 -19.04
C SER A 312 -7.54 26.33 -18.65
N TYR A 313 -8.34 26.41 -17.57
CA TYR A 313 -9.19 25.30 -17.11
C TYR A 313 -10.63 25.38 -17.66
N GLN A 314 -10.98 26.42 -18.40
CA GLN A 314 -12.35 26.63 -18.88
C GLN A 314 -12.94 25.44 -19.66
N PRO A 315 -12.19 24.73 -20.53
CA PRO A 315 -12.73 23.58 -21.28
C PRO A 315 -13.14 22.41 -20.39
N GLU A 316 -12.56 22.29 -19.19
CA GLU A 316 -12.78 21.17 -18.27
C GLU A 316 -13.88 21.46 -17.23
N MET A 317 -14.44 22.70 -17.24
CA MET A 317 -15.44 23.12 -16.28
C MET A 317 -16.84 22.69 -16.68
N PHE A 318 -17.62 22.20 -15.72
CA PHE A 318 -19.05 21.98 -15.90
C PHE A 318 -19.81 23.30 -16.15
N GLN A 319 -20.90 23.26 -16.90
CA GLN A 319 -21.71 24.44 -17.22
C GLN A 319 -22.18 25.20 -15.96
N SER A 320 -22.53 24.47 -14.91
CA SER A 320 -22.95 25.05 -13.62
C SER A 320 -21.82 25.82 -12.92
N VAL A 321 -20.56 25.52 -13.19
CA VAL A 321 -19.38 26.21 -12.66
C VAL A 321 -19.16 27.54 -13.38
N HIS A 322 -19.38 27.58 -14.70
CA HIS A 322 -19.33 28.82 -15.47
C HIS A 322 -20.31 29.88 -14.97
N ALA A 323 -21.49 29.46 -14.48
CA ALA A 323 -22.46 30.38 -13.91
C ALA A 323 -21.96 31.01 -12.59
N ILE A 324 -21.26 30.24 -11.75
CA ILE A 324 -20.69 30.73 -10.48
C ILE A 324 -19.53 31.72 -10.73
N LEU A 325 -18.71 31.45 -11.75
CA LEU A 325 -17.54 32.27 -12.09
C LEU A 325 -17.82 33.32 -13.15
N SER A 326 -19.07 33.68 -13.37
CA SER A 326 -19.48 34.64 -14.40
C SER A 326 -18.81 36.01 -14.27
N SER A 327 -18.48 36.45 -13.04
CA SER A 327 -17.77 37.73 -12.77
C SER A 327 -16.30 37.72 -13.21
N PHE A 328 -15.71 36.55 -13.42
CA PHE A 328 -14.32 36.38 -13.87
C PHE A 328 -14.17 36.22 -15.39
N LYS A 329 -15.27 36.37 -16.16
CA LYS A 329 -15.21 36.28 -17.63
C LYS A 329 -14.70 37.60 -18.21
N PRO A 330 -13.71 37.59 -19.12
CA PRO A 330 -13.47 38.70 -20.00
C PRO A 330 -14.72 38.93 -20.86
N GLN A 331 -15.08 40.19 -21.16
CA GLN A 331 -16.28 40.49 -21.95
C GLN A 331 -16.22 39.76 -23.30
N PRO A 332 -17.34 39.20 -23.80
CA PRO A 332 -17.35 38.30 -24.92
C PRO A 332 -17.19 39.04 -26.25
N THR A 333 -16.33 38.48 -27.10
CA THR A 333 -16.54 38.58 -28.55
C THR A 333 -17.50 37.44 -28.91
N GLU A 334 -18.64 37.83 -29.43
CA GLU A 334 -19.76 36.92 -29.74
C GLU A 334 -19.40 35.94 -30.86
N GLU A 335 -19.68 34.65 -30.65
CA GLU A 335 -20.28 33.78 -31.70
C GLU A 335 -21.15 32.72 -31.03
N PRO A 336 -22.32 32.41 -31.60
CA PRO A 336 -23.38 31.66 -30.93
C PRO A 336 -23.31 30.16 -31.24
N HIS A 337 -23.43 29.31 -30.23
CA HIS A 337 -23.94 27.96 -30.41
C HIS A 337 -25.10 27.67 -29.45
N GLU A 338 -26.15 27.18 -30.06
CA GLU A 338 -27.46 26.85 -29.48
C GLU A 338 -27.40 25.71 -28.45
N PRO A 339 -28.39 25.64 -27.56
CA PRO A 339 -28.43 24.65 -26.50
C PRO A 339 -29.15 23.39 -26.94
N ASP A 340 -28.63 22.25 -26.62
CA ASP A 340 -29.41 21.03 -26.64
C ASP A 340 -29.65 20.55 -25.22
N ALA A 341 -30.93 20.49 -24.86
CA ALA A 341 -31.41 19.97 -23.60
C ALA A 341 -31.88 18.54 -23.84
N SER A 342 -31.34 17.57 -23.12
CA SER A 342 -32.02 16.29 -22.99
C SER A 342 -31.83 15.67 -21.59
N VAL A 343 -32.93 15.51 -21.02
CA VAL A 343 -33.52 14.66 -19.99
C VAL A 343 -32.77 13.35 -19.75
N GLY A 344 -32.68 13.02 -18.45
CA GLY A 344 -32.04 11.84 -17.89
C GLY A 344 -32.33 10.52 -18.59
N GLU A 345 -31.28 9.84 -18.91
CA GLU A 345 -31.29 8.45 -19.38
C GLU A 345 -30.60 7.53 -18.39
N THR A 346 -31.22 6.38 -18.21
CA THR A 346 -30.69 5.24 -17.47
C THR A 346 -29.29 4.85 -17.97
N VAL A 347 -28.35 4.74 -17.03
CA VAL A 347 -26.96 4.36 -17.32
C VAL A 347 -26.94 2.94 -17.89
N HIS A 348 -26.75 2.82 -19.18
CA HIS A 348 -26.34 1.56 -19.81
C HIS A 348 -24.83 1.36 -19.59
N ILE A 349 -24.47 0.24 -18.96
CA ILE A 349 -23.09 -0.08 -18.56
C ILE A 349 -22.16 -0.28 -19.78
N CYS A 350 -22.71 -0.56 -20.97
CA CYS A 350 -21.97 -0.71 -22.21
C CYS A 350 -22.43 0.34 -23.21
N ARG A 351 -21.84 1.53 -23.18
CA ARG A 351 -22.06 2.58 -24.17
C ARG A 351 -20.80 2.78 -25.01
N GLU A 352 -20.93 3.08 -26.28
CA GLU A 352 -19.81 3.42 -27.17
C GLU A 352 -19.09 4.70 -26.75
N ASP A 353 -19.76 5.56 -25.97
CA ASP A 353 -19.24 6.82 -25.44
C ASP A 353 -18.57 6.70 -24.06
N ASN A 354 -18.48 5.48 -23.50
CA ASN A 354 -17.78 5.19 -22.25
C ASN A 354 -16.77 4.06 -22.43
N PRO A 355 -15.75 4.23 -23.29
CA PRO A 355 -14.73 3.22 -23.49
C PRO A 355 -13.86 3.08 -22.25
N ILE A 356 -13.40 1.85 -21.97
CA ILE A 356 -12.36 1.62 -20.97
C ILE A 356 -11.12 2.42 -21.39
N PRO A 357 -10.55 3.26 -20.51
CA PRO A 357 -9.39 4.06 -20.86
C PRO A 357 -8.22 3.18 -21.32
N PHE A 358 -7.67 3.52 -22.48
CA PHE A 358 -6.50 2.85 -23.05
C PHE A 358 -5.41 3.90 -23.30
N PRO A 359 -4.13 3.62 -23.05
CA PRO A 359 -3.06 4.59 -23.28
C PRO A 359 -3.08 5.11 -24.72
N ALA A 360 -3.09 6.42 -24.89
CA ALA A 360 -3.16 7.06 -26.19
C ALA A 360 -1.82 7.01 -26.94
N ASN A 361 -0.71 6.96 -26.22
CA ASN A 361 0.65 6.98 -26.76
C ASN A 361 1.63 6.20 -25.84
N LYS A 362 2.88 6.08 -26.30
CA LYS A 362 3.94 5.37 -25.57
C LYS A 362 4.21 5.94 -24.18
N GLU A 363 4.17 7.25 -24.01
CA GLU A 363 4.44 7.89 -22.72
C GLU A 363 3.32 7.61 -21.71
N ASP A 364 2.07 7.69 -22.14
CA ASP A 364 0.90 7.32 -21.32
C ASP A 364 0.97 5.85 -20.91
N PHE A 365 1.40 4.98 -21.81
CA PHE A 365 1.60 3.56 -21.52
C PHE A 365 2.70 3.35 -20.46
N LEU A 366 3.86 3.97 -20.60
CA LEU A 366 4.96 3.87 -19.62
C LEU A 366 4.54 4.41 -18.25
N PHE A 367 3.77 5.48 -18.23
CA PHE A 367 3.19 6.02 -17.00
C PHE A 367 2.19 5.04 -16.36
N GLN A 368 1.26 4.48 -17.14
CA GLN A 368 0.32 3.47 -16.65
C GLN A 368 1.06 2.25 -16.10
N LEU A 369 2.06 1.76 -16.83
CA LEU A 369 2.86 0.61 -16.41
C LEU A 369 3.61 0.86 -15.10
N SER A 370 4.11 2.08 -14.88
CA SER A 370 4.80 2.44 -13.62
C SER A 370 3.93 2.28 -12.38
N ARG A 371 2.61 2.34 -12.54
CA ARG A 371 1.61 2.21 -11.46
C ARG A 371 0.96 0.83 -11.38
N LEU A 372 1.39 -0.13 -12.19
CA LEU A 372 0.71 -1.41 -12.38
C LEU A 372 0.38 -2.17 -11.09
N PHE A 373 1.24 -2.12 -10.09
CA PHE A 373 1.04 -2.79 -8.80
C PHE A 373 0.37 -1.91 -7.74
N ASP A 374 -0.03 -0.68 -8.10
CA ASP A 374 -0.76 0.27 -7.24
C ASP A 374 -2.19 0.51 -7.74
N MET A 375 -2.60 -0.21 -8.79
CA MET A 375 -3.91 -0.04 -9.42
C MET A 375 -5.01 -0.62 -8.53
N GLU A 376 -6.09 0.15 -8.33
CA GLU A 376 -7.23 -0.24 -7.51
C GLU A 376 -8.33 -0.93 -8.33
N GLU A 377 -8.37 -0.67 -9.64
CA GLU A 377 -9.43 -1.14 -10.54
C GLU A 377 -8.98 -2.36 -11.36
N SER A 378 -9.74 -3.43 -11.33
CA SER A 378 -9.41 -4.67 -12.02
C SER A 378 -9.26 -4.53 -13.54
N TRP A 379 -9.98 -3.59 -14.17
CA TRP A 379 -9.88 -3.32 -15.61
C TRP A 379 -8.55 -2.67 -16.01
N GLU A 380 -7.88 -1.93 -15.10
CA GLU A 380 -6.58 -1.31 -15.37
C GLU A 380 -5.52 -2.36 -15.67
N ILE A 381 -5.59 -3.52 -15.03
CA ILE A 381 -4.66 -4.61 -15.25
C ILE A 381 -4.88 -5.23 -16.63
N GLU A 382 -6.13 -5.44 -17.03
CA GLU A 382 -6.46 -5.99 -18.36
C GLU A 382 -6.00 -5.03 -19.46
N THR A 383 -6.23 -3.74 -19.30
CA THR A 383 -5.79 -2.73 -20.28
C THR A 383 -4.27 -2.62 -20.33
N THR A 384 -3.57 -2.77 -19.20
CA THR A 384 -2.10 -2.72 -19.17
C THR A 384 -1.48 -3.88 -19.93
N ILE A 385 -1.99 -5.09 -19.81
CA ILE A 385 -1.51 -6.25 -20.60
C ILE A 385 -1.74 -6.02 -22.10
N ALA A 386 -2.93 -5.55 -22.46
CA ALA A 386 -3.26 -5.20 -23.84
C ALA A 386 -2.34 -4.08 -24.37
N ALA A 387 -2.03 -3.09 -23.54
CA ALA A 387 -1.13 -1.99 -23.88
C ALA A 387 0.32 -2.47 -24.07
N ILE A 388 0.82 -3.37 -23.21
CA ILE A 388 2.14 -4.00 -23.40
C ILE A 388 2.22 -4.64 -24.80
N ILE A 389 1.21 -5.37 -25.21
CA ILE A 389 1.16 -6.01 -26.53
C ILE A 389 1.13 -4.97 -27.66
N ALA A 390 0.32 -3.94 -27.51
CA ALA A 390 0.14 -2.90 -28.54
C ALA A 390 1.38 -2.02 -28.72
N PHE A 391 2.04 -1.65 -27.61
CA PHE A 391 3.19 -0.72 -27.63
C PHE A 391 4.54 -1.43 -27.75
N HIS A 392 4.63 -2.75 -27.52
CA HIS A 392 5.88 -3.51 -27.63
C HIS A 392 6.69 -3.21 -28.90
N PRO A 393 6.10 -3.11 -30.13
CA PRO A 393 6.87 -2.81 -31.34
C PRO A 393 7.51 -1.40 -31.36
N GLN A 394 7.04 -0.50 -30.52
CA GLN A 394 7.46 0.91 -30.46
C GLN A 394 8.48 1.17 -29.34
N LEU A 395 8.75 0.16 -28.49
CA LEU A 395 9.64 0.29 -27.36
C LEU A 395 11.10 0.01 -27.76
N ASP A 396 12.01 0.75 -27.16
CA ASP A 396 13.45 0.60 -27.34
C ASP A 396 14.18 0.25 -26.04
N LYS A 397 15.51 0.23 -26.07
CA LYS A 397 16.33 -0.10 -24.89
C LYS A 397 16.26 0.97 -23.80
N GLU A 398 16.04 2.23 -24.16
CA GLU A 398 15.91 3.31 -23.19
C GLU A 398 14.58 3.19 -22.44
N ASP A 399 13.51 2.86 -23.15
CA ASP A 399 12.20 2.55 -22.56
C ASP A 399 12.30 1.36 -21.59
N LEU A 400 13.05 0.30 -21.96
CA LEU A 400 13.27 -0.84 -21.08
C LEU A 400 13.96 -0.43 -19.76
N ASN A 401 14.94 0.48 -19.83
CA ASN A 401 15.59 1.01 -18.64
C ASN A 401 14.62 1.83 -17.77
N ARG A 402 13.72 2.58 -18.40
CA ARG A 402 12.66 3.32 -17.68
C ARG A 402 11.65 2.39 -16.98
N MET A 403 11.45 1.18 -17.50
CA MET A 403 10.60 0.14 -16.90
C MET A 403 11.29 -0.64 -15.78
N GLU A 404 12.60 -0.49 -15.57
CA GLU A 404 13.39 -1.25 -14.59
C GLU A 404 12.79 -1.21 -13.15
N PRO A 405 12.28 -0.06 -12.63
CA PRO A 405 11.66 -0.04 -11.30
C PRO A 405 10.45 -0.96 -11.18
N VAL A 406 9.67 -1.10 -12.25
CA VAL A 406 8.50 -2.00 -12.29
C VAL A 406 8.94 -3.46 -12.27
N PHE A 407 10.01 -3.81 -12.99
CA PHE A 407 10.57 -5.15 -13.00
C PHE A 407 11.18 -5.53 -11.64
N GLN A 408 11.87 -4.61 -10.97
CA GLN A 408 12.38 -4.82 -9.61
C GLN A 408 11.24 -5.06 -8.62
N ARG A 409 10.15 -4.30 -8.74
CA ARG A 409 8.97 -4.49 -7.93
C ARG A 409 8.30 -5.84 -8.22
N ALA A 410 8.19 -6.23 -9.49
CA ALA A 410 7.71 -7.55 -9.89
C ALA A 410 8.56 -8.68 -9.28
N ALA A 411 9.90 -8.56 -9.30
CA ALA A 411 10.79 -9.53 -8.69
C ALA A 411 10.57 -9.64 -7.17
N THR A 412 10.33 -8.52 -6.50
CA THR A 412 10.03 -8.48 -5.07
C THR A 412 8.69 -9.16 -4.76
N ILE A 413 7.68 -8.94 -5.59
CA ILE A 413 6.36 -9.58 -5.45
C ILE A 413 6.48 -11.10 -5.61
N VAL A 414 7.13 -11.57 -6.68
CA VAL A 414 7.33 -13.02 -6.91
C VAL A 414 8.10 -13.69 -5.77
N ALA A 415 9.03 -12.96 -5.13
CA ALA A 415 9.80 -13.49 -4.01
C ALA A 415 8.99 -13.56 -2.70
N ASN A 416 8.06 -12.64 -2.47
CA ASN A 416 7.47 -12.39 -1.15
C ASN A 416 5.93 -12.38 -1.13
N SER A 417 5.23 -12.34 -2.27
CA SER A 417 3.77 -12.24 -2.29
C SER A 417 3.08 -13.58 -2.03
N TRP A 418 1.98 -13.50 -1.30
CA TRP A 418 1.01 -14.57 -1.09
C TRP A 418 -0.28 -14.33 -1.88
N GLU A 419 -0.36 -13.21 -2.59
CA GLU A 419 -1.50 -12.87 -3.45
C GLU A 419 -1.24 -13.42 -4.86
N PRO A 420 -1.97 -14.46 -5.29
CA PRO A 420 -1.71 -15.15 -6.54
C PRO A 420 -1.87 -14.29 -7.78
N TYR A 421 -2.73 -13.30 -7.68
CA TYR A 421 -3.04 -12.39 -8.77
C TYR A 421 -1.85 -11.47 -9.08
N GLU A 422 -1.30 -10.86 -8.03
CA GLU A 422 -0.09 -10.04 -8.13
C GLU A 422 1.11 -10.88 -8.55
N ASP A 423 1.26 -12.09 -8.01
CA ASP A 423 2.34 -13.03 -8.38
C ASP A 423 2.27 -13.43 -9.85
N LEU A 424 1.08 -13.67 -10.38
CA LEU A 424 0.90 -14.00 -11.79
C LEU A 424 1.30 -12.84 -12.71
N LEU A 425 0.85 -11.62 -12.38
CA LEU A 425 1.16 -10.42 -13.15
C LEU A 425 2.66 -10.07 -13.08
N ALA A 426 3.24 -10.16 -11.89
CA ALA A 426 4.67 -9.97 -11.68
C ALA A 426 5.50 -11.00 -12.45
N THR A 427 5.08 -12.27 -12.44
CA THR A 427 5.71 -13.33 -13.22
C THR A 427 5.63 -13.05 -14.73
N PHE A 428 4.48 -12.57 -15.22
CA PHE A 428 4.31 -12.15 -16.61
C PHE A 428 5.32 -11.06 -17.00
N LEU A 429 5.48 -10.02 -16.18
CA LEU A 429 6.40 -8.93 -16.45
C LEU A 429 7.87 -9.39 -16.46
N LEU A 430 8.28 -10.24 -15.53
CA LEU A 430 9.64 -10.76 -15.49
C LEU A 430 9.96 -11.65 -16.71
N GLU A 431 9.00 -12.45 -17.16
CA GLU A 431 9.18 -13.21 -18.39
C GLU A 431 9.21 -12.30 -19.63
N TYR A 432 8.44 -11.22 -19.62
CA TYR A 432 8.49 -10.19 -20.66
C TYR A 432 9.89 -9.54 -20.73
N GLN A 433 10.43 -9.07 -19.59
CA GLN A 433 11.78 -8.50 -19.51
C GLN A 433 12.84 -9.48 -20.01
N ARG A 434 12.76 -10.73 -19.57
CA ARG A 434 13.73 -11.78 -19.92
C ARG A 434 13.74 -12.09 -21.42
N LEU A 435 12.58 -12.19 -22.03
CA LEU A 435 12.47 -12.48 -23.46
C LEU A 435 12.94 -11.30 -24.31
N TRP A 436 12.68 -10.08 -23.88
CA TRP A 436 13.23 -8.90 -24.55
C TRP A 436 14.76 -8.89 -24.52
N ALA A 437 15.36 -9.22 -23.39
CA ALA A 437 16.81 -9.30 -23.26
C ALA A 437 17.45 -10.37 -24.20
N GLN A 438 16.67 -11.40 -24.61
CA GLN A 438 17.14 -12.47 -25.49
C GLN A 438 17.09 -12.16 -26.99
N LYS A 439 16.65 -10.94 -27.40
CA LYS A 439 16.56 -10.49 -28.81
C LYS A 439 15.74 -11.38 -29.75
N ASP A 440 14.70 -12.04 -29.26
CA ASP A 440 13.77 -12.78 -30.12
C ASP A 440 12.81 -11.79 -30.79
N THR A 441 13.12 -11.39 -32.02
CA THR A 441 12.56 -10.22 -32.68
C THR A 441 11.26 -10.48 -33.47
N SER A 442 10.71 -11.70 -33.46
CA SER A 442 9.43 -11.96 -34.11
C SER A 442 8.27 -11.81 -33.11
N ASN A 443 7.38 -10.85 -33.32
CA ASN A 443 6.23 -10.58 -32.43
C ASN A 443 5.38 -11.82 -32.10
N THR A 444 5.14 -12.70 -33.06
CA THR A 444 4.35 -13.92 -32.86
C THR A 444 5.12 -15.01 -32.10
N GLY A 445 6.42 -15.15 -32.35
CA GLY A 445 7.28 -16.08 -31.62
C GLY A 445 7.49 -15.64 -30.17
N PHE A 446 7.71 -14.37 -29.95
CA PHE A 446 7.89 -13.75 -28.63
C PHE A 446 6.70 -14.02 -27.69
N LEU A 447 5.49 -13.64 -28.10
CA LEU A 447 4.28 -13.83 -27.30
C LEU A 447 3.98 -15.31 -27.07
N ARG A 448 4.15 -16.16 -28.08
CA ARG A 448 3.94 -17.61 -27.96
C ARG A 448 4.89 -18.23 -26.93
N ASN A 449 6.18 -17.89 -26.98
CA ASN A 449 7.17 -18.39 -26.03
C ASN A 449 6.88 -17.91 -24.60
N MET A 450 6.45 -16.65 -24.45
CA MET A 450 6.07 -16.08 -23.15
C MET A 450 4.91 -16.87 -22.54
N PHE A 451 3.86 -17.18 -23.33
CA PHE A 451 2.69 -17.91 -22.82
C PHE A 451 3.00 -19.36 -22.49
N THR A 452 3.80 -20.05 -23.33
CA THR A 452 4.22 -21.42 -23.03
C THR A 452 4.96 -21.50 -21.70
N ARG A 453 5.86 -20.58 -21.42
CA ARG A 453 6.60 -20.55 -20.15
C ARG A 453 5.76 -20.14 -18.97
N LEU A 454 4.83 -19.21 -19.15
CA LEU A 454 3.86 -18.87 -18.12
C LEU A 454 3.00 -20.08 -17.75
N GLU A 455 2.55 -20.86 -18.75
CA GLU A 455 1.82 -22.11 -18.54
C GLU A 455 2.67 -23.17 -17.80
N GLU A 456 3.94 -23.34 -18.19
CA GLU A 456 4.86 -24.28 -17.53
C GLU A 456 5.11 -23.89 -16.05
N ARG A 457 5.30 -22.58 -15.79
CA ARG A 457 5.50 -22.09 -14.42
C ARG A 457 4.23 -22.24 -13.58
N LEU A 458 3.05 -21.98 -14.16
CA LEU A 458 1.77 -22.19 -13.50
C LEU A 458 1.52 -23.67 -13.16
N LYS A 459 1.91 -24.61 -14.06
CA LYS A 459 1.88 -26.05 -13.77
C LYS A 459 2.80 -26.43 -12.61
N GLY A 460 4.05 -25.92 -12.61
CA GLY A 460 4.99 -26.15 -11.52
C GLY A 460 4.53 -25.64 -10.15
N ILE A 461 3.77 -24.55 -10.11
CA ILE A 461 3.15 -24.05 -8.88
C ILE A 461 2.08 -25.00 -8.39
N ASP A 462 1.26 -25.58 -9.27
CA ASP A 462 0.22 -26.54 -8.91
C ASP A 462 0.83 -27.87 -8.38
N GLU A 463 1.89 -28.37 -9.00
CA GLU A 463 2.57 -29.59 -8.57
C GLU A 463 3.26 -29.45 -7.20
N ASN A 464 3.80 -28.28 -6.88
CA ASN A 464 4.50 -28.02 -5.62
C ASN A 464 3.57 -27.68 -4.44
N ARG A 465 2.33 -27.24 -4.68
CA ARG A 465 1.38 -26.86 -3.62
C ARG A 465 0.40 -27.97 -3.22
N GLY A 466 0.61 -29.22 -3.66
CA GLY A 466 -0.26 -30.34 -3.36
C GLY A 466 -1.62 -30.22 -4.08
N ALA A 467 -2.01 -31.25 -4.79
CA ALA A 467 -3.19 -31.29 -5.63
C ALA A 467 -4.43 -30.65 -4.97
N TYR A 468 -4.79 -29.47 -5.41
CA TYR A 468 -6.13 -28.92 -5.19
C TYR A 468 -7.05 -29.66 -6.17
N ASP A 469 -7.75 -30.67 -5.63
CA ASP A 469 -8.60 -31.57 -6.38
C ASP A 469 -9.94 -30.93 -6.82
N GLU A 470 -10.71 -31.66 -7.65
CA GLU A 470 -12.06 -31.28 -8.07
C GLU A 470 -13.03 -30.91 -6.93
N ARG A 471 -12.71 -31.27 -5.67
CA ARG A 471 -13.48 -30.91 -4.48
C ARG A 471 -13.43 -29.40 -4.19
N SER A 472 -12.37 -28.72 -4.60
CA SER A 472 -12.25 -27.26 -4.48
C SER A 472 -13.21 -26.52 -5.42
N PHE A 473 -13.51 -27.08 -6.59
CA PHE A 473 -14.50 -26.53 -7.52
C PHE A 473 -15.93 -26.64 -7.02
N LYS A 474 -16.30 -27.75 -6.36
CA LYS A 474 -17.62 -27.90 -5.74
C LYS A 474 -17.86 -26.94 -4.58
N ARG A 475 -16.83 -26.62 -3.82
CA ARG A 475 -16.92 -25.64 -2.71
C ARG A 475 -17.12 -24.20 -3.18
N LEU A 476 -16.75 -23.86 -4.40
CA LEU A 476 -16.99 -22.54 -4.98
C LEU A 476 -18.44 -22.30 -5.36
N ALA A 477 -19.16 -23.32 -5.76
CA ALA A 477 -20.62 -23.23 -5.99
C ALA A 477 -21.39 -22.95 -4.69
N ASP A 478 -20.82 -23.32 -3.54
CA ASP A 478 -21.38 -23.14 -2.19
C ASP A 478 -20.75 -21.96 -1.44
N TRP A 479 -19.97 -21.10 -2.09
CA TRP A 479 -19.21 -20.01 -1.46
C TRP A 479 -20.11 -18.99 -0.78
N LYS A 480 -19.87 -18.77 0.50
CA LYS A 480 -20.45 -17.67 1.28
C LYS A 480 -19.34 -16.69 1.69
N PRO A 481 -19.58 -15.36 1.60
CA PRO A 481 -18.58 -14.36 2.03
C PRO A 481 -18.16 -14.61 3.48
N GLY A 482 -16.87 -14.81 3.73
CA GLY A 482 -16.31 -15.01 5.07
C GLY A 482 -15.36 -16.20 5.25
N TYR A 483 -15.13 -17.02 4.23
CA TYR A 483 -14.15 -18.11 4.30
C TYR A 483 -12.76 -17.67 3.79
N SER A 484 -11.71 -18.21 4.43
CA SER A 484 -10.31 -17.84 4.22
C SER A 484 -9.84 -17.98 2.76
N ASN A 485 -8.98 -17.09 2.34
CA ASN A 485 -8.45 -16.91 0.99
C ASN A 485 -7.86 -18.15 0.29
N ALA A 486 -7.49 -19.18 1.03
CA ALA A 486 -6.81 -20.37 0.49
C ALA A 486 -7.60 -21.19 -0.55
N THR A 487 -8.92 -21.04 -0.63
CA THR A 487 -9.80 -21.78 -1.55
C THR A 487 -10.17 -21.01 -2.83
N CYS A 488 -9.81 -19.73 -2.92
CA CYS A 488 -10.18 -18.86 -4.06
C CYS A 488 -9.16 -18.87 -5.21
N PHE A 489 -8.02 -19.52 -5.06
CA PHE A 489 -6.87 -19.38 -5.95
C PHE A 489 -7.03 -20.04 -7.32
N THR A 490 -7.55 -21.26 -7.35
CA THR A 490 -7.62 -22.04 -8.58
C THR A 490 -8.55 -21.44 -9.64
N PRO A 491 -9.76 -20.94 -9.31
CA PRO A 491 -10.65 -20.34 -10.29
C PRO A 491 -10.15 -19.00 -10.85
N ILE A 492 -9.57 -18.15 -10.01
CA ILE A 492 -9.00 -16.86 -10.45
C ILE A 492 -7.86 -17.10 -11.43
N LYS A 493 -7.00 -18.08 -11.16
CA LYS A 493 -5.91 -18.49 -12.02
C LYS A 493 -6.41 -18.99 -13.41
N HIS A 494 -7.42 -19.83 -13.43
CA HIS A 494 -8.04 -20.30 -14.69
C HIS A 494 -8.76 -19.18 -15.42
N LEU A 495 -9.44 -18.29 -14.72
CA LEU A 495 -10.08 -17.11 -15.31
C LEU A 495 -9.02 -16.23 -15.99
N TRP A 496 -7.91 -15.97 -15.31
CA TRP A 496 -6.80 -15.18 -15.82
C TRP A 496 -6.12 -15.83 -17.04
N LEU A 497 -5.86 -17.11 -17.00
CA LEU A 497 -5.35 -17.85 -18.17
C LEU A 497 -6.30 -17.74 -19.36
N ASN A 498 -7.61 -17.79 -19.13
CA ASN A 498 -8.61 -17.61 -20.18
C ASN A 498 -8.66 -16.17 -20.69
N VAL A 499 -8.52 -15.16 -19.83
CA VAL A 499 -8.42 -13.75 -20.23
C VAL A 499 -7.15 -13.53 -21.06
N ILE A 500 -6.00 -13.99 -20.62
CA ILE A 500 -4.73 -13.91 -21.34
C ILE A 500 -4.85 -14.62 -22.70
N ARG A 501 -5.42 -15.82 -22.76
CA ARG A 501 -5.66 -16.55 -24.01
C ARG A 501 -6.60 -15.79 -24.95
N LYS A 502 -7.67 -15.19 -24.45
CA LYS A 502 -8.59 -14.37 -25.24
C LYS A 502 -7.92 -13.12 -25.80
N ILE A 503 -7.12 -12.42 -24.99
CA ILE A 503 -6.35 -11.25 -25.44
C ILE A 503 -5.38 -11.67 -26.55
N CYS A 504 -4.67 -12.78 -26.39
CA CYS A 504 -3.78 -13.30 -27.43
C CYS A 504 -4.50 -13.69 -28.71
N LEU A 505 -5.67 -14.32 -28.61
CA LEU A 505 -6.48 -14.68 -29.79
C LEU A 505 -7.00 -13.43 -30.51
N LEU A 506 -7.38 -12.38 -29.80
CA LEU A 506 -7.83 -11.11 -30.39
C LEU A 506 -6.73 -10.41 -31.20
N TYR A 507 -5.47 -10.47 -30.73
CA TYR A 507 -4.35 -9.78 -31.38
C TYR A 507 -3.58 -10.65 -32.38
N THR A 508 -3.73 -11.97 -32.36
CA THR A 508 -3.09 -12.91 -33.30
C THR A 508 -3.99 -13.40 -34.40
N SER A 509 -5.29 -13.11 -34.34
CA SER A 509 -6.25 -13.47 -35.39
C SER A 509 -6.24 -12.42 -36.51
N PRO A 510 -6.04 -12.80 -37.77
CA PRO A 510 -6.03 -11.86 -38.89
C PRO A 510 -7.42 -11.34 -39.34
N SER A 511 -8.49 -11.68 -38.61
CA SER A 511 -9.85 -11.24 -38.97
C SER A 511 -10.64 -10.76 -37.77
N PRO A 512 -11.13 -9.50 -37.79
CA PRO A 512 -12.04 -8.97 -36.78
C PRO A 512 -13.47 -9.54 -36.86
N ARG A 513 -13.72 -10.49 -37.75
CA ARG A 513 -15.08 -11.02 -38.04
C ARG A 513 -15.44 -12.28 -37.24
N ASP A 514 -14.51 -12.86 -36.51
CA ASP A 514 -14.73 -14.10 -35.75
C ASP A 514 -14.92 -13.87 -34.22
N CYS A 515 -15.28 -12.67 -33.83
CA CYS A 515 -15.71 -12.35 -32.47
C CYS A 515 -17.23 -12.46 -32.34
#